data_c3db5c08ae93b03cb5adbde653618b98
#
_entry.id   c3db5c08ae93b03cb5adbde653618b98
#
_cell.length_a   1.000
_cell.length_b   1.000
_cell.length_c   1.000
_cell.angle_alpha   90.00
_cell.angle_beta   90.00
_cell.angle_gamma   90.00
#
_symmetry.space_group_name_H-M   'P 1'
#
loop_
_entity.id
_entity.type
_entity.pdbx_description
1 polymer ?
#
loop_
_entity_poly.entity_id
_entity_poly.type
_entity_poly.pdbx_seq_one_letter_code
_entity_poly.pdbx_strand_id
1 'polypeptide(L)'
;MSVAEKMTAICDAIREKTGYKGPMGLDEMATEINEISSGERDINPEWTNWRYFCAYGRDSLAQKLKYSDTSKGTNFNNMFREAASCKTIPALDISKATDCSNMFYGAKSIIEIHRLNMPANESKKTVNCAAMFSKCSSLTTIHGINLSENTSYSNPFSGCTSLANITIEGVLKIGCGYSFQECPLTHDSLMSIINALVTTTATGSSSKLTLGATNLAKLTADEIAIAEGKGWTLA
;
A
#
# COMPACT_ATOMS: atom_id res chain seq x y z
N MET A 1 -32.03 12.97 -24.00
CA MET A 1 -30.94 12.69 -23.03
C MET A 1 -29.63 12.61 -23.80
N SER A 2 -28.69 13.49 -23.51
CA SER A 2 -27.36 13.48 -24.11
C SER A 2 -26.58 12.23 -23.72
N VAL A 3 -25.48 11.91 -24.39
CA VAL A 3 -24.59 10.81 -24.00
C VAL A 3 -24.06 11.03 -22.58
N ALA A 4 -23.70 12.27 -22.22
CA ALA A 4 -23.23 12.60 -20.89
C ALA A 4 -24.27 12.33 -19.80
N GLU A 5 -25.53 12.69 -20.02
CA GLU A 5 -26.63 12.40 -19.08
C GLU A 5 -26.87 10.89 -18.90
N LYS A 6 -26.77 10.11 -20.00
CA LYS A 6 -26.88 8.65 -19.92
C LYS A 6 -25.72 8.04 -19.13
N MET A 7 -24.51 8.52 -19.35
CA MET A 7 -23.32 8.07 -18.62
C MET A 7 -23.41 8.38 -17.12
N THR A 8 -23.85 9.58 -16.76
CA THR A 8 -24.08 9.95 -15.36
C THR A 8 -25.11 9.03 -14.71
N ALA A 9 -26.25 8.78 -15.37
CA ALA A 9 -27.28 7.89 -14.85
C ALA A 9 -26.79 6.45 -14.64
N ILE A 10 -25.94 5.95 -15.52
CA ILE A 10 -25.29 4.62 -15.36
C ILE A 10 -24.37 4.65 -14.15
N CYS A 11 -23.49 5.65 -13.99
CA CYS A 11 -22.61 5.79 -12.83
C CYS A 11 -23.41 5.82 -11.52
N ASP A 12 -24.50 6.56 -11.48
CA ASP A 12 -25.32 6.69 -10.28
C ASP A 12 -26.04 5.37 -9.94
N ALA A 13 -26.54 4.66 -10.94
CA ALA A 13 -27.13 3.32 -10.74
C ALA A 13 -26.11 2.29 -10.25
N ILE A 14 -24.86 2.33 -10.75
CA ILE A 14 -23.77 1.49 -10.27
C ILE A 14 -23.44 1.83 -8.81
N ARG A 15 -23.28 3.13 -8.47
CA ARG A 15 -23.01 3.59 -7.11
C ARG A 15 -24.08 3.13 -6.12
N GLU A 16 -25.35 3.24 -6.50
CA GLU A 16 -26.47 2.79 -5.67
C GLU A 16 -26.41 1.29 -5.38
N LYS A 17 -26.09 0.46 -6.39
CA LYS A 17 -26.03 -1.00 -6.23
C LYS A 17 -24.75 -1.51 -5.56
N THR A 18 -23.62 -0.85 -5.79
CA THR A 18 -22.30 -1.34 -5.34
C THR A 18 -21.74 -0.61 -4.13
N GLY A 19 -22.33 0.55 -3.77
CA GLY A 19 -21.79 1.44 -2.74
C GLY A 19 -20.53 2.19 -3.15
N TYR A 20 -20.13 2.15 -4.43
CA TYR A 20 -18.96 2.83 -4.94
C TYR A 20 -19.10 4.35 -4.83
N LYS A 21 -18.12 5.04 -4.23
CA LYS A 21 -18.17 6.49 -3.97
C LYS A 21 -17.10 7.29 -4.71
N GLY A 22 -16.21 6.63 -5.45
CA GLY A 22 -15.12 7.28 -6.17
C GLY A 22 -15.50 7.75 -7.59
N PRO A 23 -14.59 8.47 -8.26
CA PRO A 23 -14.71 8.73 -9.69
C PRO A 23 -14.60 7.41 -10.47
N MET A 24 -15.35 7.28 -11.55
CA MET A 24 -15.43 6.04 -12.33
C MET A 24 -15.09 6.32 -13.79
N GLY A 25 -14.06 5.66 -14.30
CA GLY A 25 -13.70 5.67 -15.72
C GLY A 25 -14.54 4.67 -16.54
N LEU A 26 -14.46 4.76 -17.87
CA LEU A 26 -15.25 3.89 -18.77
C LEU A 26 -14.94 2.40 -18.56
N ASP A 27 -13.68 2.05 -18.36
CA ASP A 27 -13.24 0.66 -18.14
C ASP A 27 -13.74 0.12 -16.80
N GLU A 28 -13.77 0.99 -15.78
CA GLU A 28 -14.31 0.66 -14.45
C GLU A 28 -15.82 0.47 -14.52
N MET A 29 -16.53 1.30 -15.29
CA MET A 29 -17.97 1.15 -15.51
C MET A 29 -18.31 -0.16 -16.21
N ALA A 30 -17.57 -0.55 -17.23
CA ALA A 30 -17.77 -1.82 -17.94
C ALA A 30 -17.59 -3.01 -17.00
N THR A 31 -16.57 -2.98 -16.16
CA THR A 31 -16.33 -4.02 -15.16
C THR A 31 -17.48 -4.09 -14.14
N GLU A 32 -17.89 -2.95 -13.58
CA GLU A 32 -18.99 -2.90 -12.61
C GLU A 32 -20.33 -3.35 -13.21
N ILE A 33 -20.62 -3.01 -14.48
CA ILE A 33 -21.85 -3.44 -15.17
C ILE A 33 -21.86 -4.96 -15.34
N ASN A 34 -20.75 -5.56 -15.75
CA ASN A 34 -20.64 -7.01 -15.89
C ASN A 34 -20.85 -7.74 -14.55
N GLU A 35 -20.33 -7.19 -13.46
CA GLU A 35 -20.48 -7.75 -12.12
C GLU A 35 -21.91 -7.62 -11.56
N ILE A 36 -22.61 -6.52 -11.88
CA ILE A 36 -24.03 -6.32 -11.51
C ILE A 36 -24.93 -7.30 -12.27
N SER A 37 -24.65 -7.55 -13.55
CA SER A 37 -25.45 -8.44 -14.40
C SER A 37 -25.37 -9.91 -13.99
N SER A 38 -24.26 -10.32 -13.33
CA SER A 38 -24.08 -11.70 -12.85
C SER A 38 -24.72 -11.98 -11.48
N GLY A 39 -25.22 -10.95 -10.78
CA GLY A 39 -25.94 -11.10 -9.50
C GLY A 39 -25.08 -11.32 -8.26
N GLU A 40 -23.83 -11.74 -8.40
CA GLU A 40 -22.83 -11.87 -7.35
C GLU A 40 -21.42 -11.60 -7.91
N ARG A 41 -20.61 -10.86 -7.14
CA ARG A 41 -19.17 -10.81 -7.39
C ARG A 41 -18.55 -12.14 -6.95
N ASP A 42 -18.56 -13.11 -7.84
CA ASP A 42 -17.74 -14.29 -7.63
C ASP A 42 -16.29 -13.94 -7.87
N ILE A 43 -15.47 -14.22 -6.88
CA ILE A 43 -14.02 -14.00 -7.00
C ILE A 43 -13.48 -15.08 -7.93
N ASN A 44 -13.05 -14.66 -9.12
CA ASN A 44 -12.42 -15.54 -10.08
C ASN A 44 -10.93 -15.70 -9.71
N PRO A 45 -10.43 -16.91 -9.45
CA PRO A 45 -9.01 -17.16 -9.13
C PRO A 45 -8.05 -16.80 -10.27
N GLU A 46 -8.57 -16.57 -11.48
CA GLU A 46 -7.77 -16.12 -12.63
C GLU A 46 -7.64 -14.60 -12.71
N TRP A 47 -8.22 -13.84 -11.79
CA TRP A 47 -8.14 -12.39 -11.83
C TRP A 47 -6.71 -11.88 -11.64
N THR A 48 -6.29 -11.05 -12.57
CA THR A 48 -5.02 -10.34 -12.52
C THR A 48 -5.16 -8.86 -12.12
N ASN A 49 -6.40 -8.33 -12.15
CA ASN A 49 -6.70 -6.94 -11.86
C ASN A 49 -7.68 -6.84 -10.67
N TRP A 50 -7.14 -6.41 -9.51
CA TRP A 50 -7.87 -6.21 -8.25
C TRP A 50 -8.11 -4.74 -7.94
N ARG A 51 -7.91 -3.89 -8.93
CA ARG A 51 -8.04 -2.44 -8.79
C ARG A 51 -9.42 -2.06 -8.26
N TYR A 52 -9.45 -1.21 -7.22
CA TYR A 52 -10.68 -0.74 -6.56
C TYR A 52 -11.60 -1.83 -5.96
N PHE A 53 -11.19 -3.06 -5.82
CA PHE A 53 -12.07 -4.15 -5.39
C PHE A 53 -12.83 -3.87 -4.09
N CYS A 54 -12.16 -3.39 -3.05
CA CYS A 54 -12.75 -3.02 -1.75
C CYS A 54 -12.76 -1.51 -1.48
N ALA A 55 -12.56 -0.67 -2.51
CA ALA A 55 -12.44 0.76 -2.32
C ALA A 55 -13.77 1.48 -2.07
N TYR A 56 -13.70 2.65 -1.44
CA TYR A 56 -14.81 3.62 -1.33
C TYR A 56 -16.10 3.04 -0.75
N GLY A 57 -16.02 2.26 0.33
CA GLY A 57 -17.17 1.74 1.05
C GLY A 57 -17.68 0.38 0.58
N ARG A 58 -16.93 -0.30 -0.28
CA ARG A 58 -17.17 -1.72 -0.63
C ARG A 58 -16.50 -2.69 0.35
N ASP A 59 -16.39 -2.28 1.61
CA ASP A 59 -15.64 -2.99 2.65
C ASP A 59 -16.18 -4.41 2.92
N SER A 60 -17.47 -4.66 2.63
CA SER A 60 -18.08 -5.99 2.74
C SER A 60 -17.40 -7.03 1.84
N LEU A 61 -16.80 -6.60 0.73
CA LEU A 61 -16.07 -7.48 -0.17
C LEU A 61 -14.75 -8.00 0.44
N ALA A 62 -14.19 -7.29 1.43
CA ALA A 62 -12.99 -7.74 2.13
C ALA A 62 -13.16 -9.11 2.80
N GLN A 63 -14.37 -9.45 3.24
CA GLN A 63 -14.66 -10.76 3.82
C GLN A 63 -14.58 -11.90 2.78
N LYS A 64 -14.93 -11.60 1.52
CA LYS A 64 -14.81 -12.58 0.42
C LYS A 64 -13.35 -12.92 0.11
N LEU A 65 -12.42 -11.98 0.33
CA LEU A 65 -10.99 -12.20 0.10
C LEU A 65 -10.35 -13.26 0.99
N LYS A 66 -10.96 -13.57 2.15
CA LYS A 66 -10.41 -14.55 3.10
C LYS A 66 -10.13 -15.92 2.46
N TYR A 67 -10.89 -16.27 1.44
CA TYR A 67 -10.78 -17.56 0.75
C TYR A 67 -10.37 -17.41 -0.72
N SER A 68 -9.85 -16.24 -1.10
CA SER A 68 -9.54 -15.92 -2.49
C SER A 68 -8.08 -16.13 -2.79
N ASP A 69 -7.78 -16.70 -3.94
CA ASP A 69 -6.44 -16.77 -4.47
C ASP A 69 -6.10 -15.47 -5.21
N THR A 70 -5.20 -14.67 -4.65
CA THR A 70 -4.73 -13.42 -5.27
C THR A 70 -3.38 -13.58 -5.98
N SER A 71 -2.81 -14.80 -6.02
CA SER A 71 -1.45 -15.08 -6.52
C SER A 71 -1.24 -14.78 -8.00
N LYS A 72 -2.31 -14.63 -8.79
CA LYS A 72 -2.26 -14.22 -10.20
C LYS A 72 -2.39 -12.71 -10.39
N GLY A 73 -2.69 -11.98 -9.32
CA GLY A 73 -2.86 -10.54 -9.33
C GLY A 73 -1.60 -9.79 -9.73
N THR A 74 -1.73 -8.87 -10.67
CA THR A 74 -0.65 -7.98 -11.11
C THR A 74 -0.95 -6.52 -10.81
N ASN A 75 -2.23 -6.15 -10.72
CA ASN A 75 -2.66 -4.78 -10.44
C ASN A 75 -3.55 -4.75 -9.20
N PHE A 76 -3.04 -4.15 -8.12
CA PHE A 76 -3.71 -3.94 -6.84
C PHE A 76 -3.89 -2.44 -6.52
N ASN A 77 -3.75 -1.58 -7.55
CA ASN A 77 -3.90 -0.14 -7.39
C ASN A 77 -5.25 0.22 -6.78
N ASN A 78 -5.23 1.03 -5.72
CA ASN A 78 -6.43 1.48 -5.01
C ASN A 78 -7.34 0.35 -4.45
N MET A 79 -6.89 -0.89 -4.29
CA MET A 79 -7.73 -2.04 -3.92
C MET A 79 -8.56 -1.80 -2.66
N PHE A 80 -7.98 -1.18 -1.63
CA PHE A 80 -8.64 -0.81 -0.36
C PHE A 80 -8.66 0.70 -0.13
N ARG A 81 -8.57 1.49 -1.21
CA ARG A 81 -8.56 2.95 -1.06
C ARG A 81 -9.80 3.44 -0.33
N GLU A 82 -9.57 4.22 0.74
CA GLU A 82 -10.65 4.80 1.55
C GLU A 82 -11.68 3.76 2.06
N ALA A 83 -11.24 2.52 2.29
CA ALA A 83 -12.03 1.48 2.94
C ALA A 83 -12.27 1.85 4.40
N ALA A 84 -13.41 2.52 4.66
CA ALA A 84 -13.67 3.24 5.91
C ALA A 84 -14.04 2.34 7.09
N SER A 85 -14.54 1.12 6.86
CA SER A 85 -14.97 0.18 7.91
C SER A 85 -14.13 -1.10 7.97
N CYS A 86 -13.18 -1.27 7.05
CA CYS A 86 -12.31 -2.44 7.02
C CYS A 86 -11.24 -2.32 8.09
N LYS A 87 -11.32 -3.14 9.15
CA LYS A 87 -10.37 -3.13 10.27
C LYS A 87 -9.20 -4.09 10.07
N THR A 88 -9.45 -5.20 9.41
CA THR A 88 -8.47 -6.26 9.16
C THR A 88 -8.44 -6.63 7.69
N ILE A 89 -7.25 -6.88 7.18
CA ILE A 89 -7.01 -7.34 5.83
C ILE A 89 -6.61 -8.80 5.88
N PRO A 90 -7.23 -9.70 5.11
CA PRO A 90 -6.79 -11.08 5.02
C PRO A 90 -5.38 -11.16 4.42
N ALA A 91 -4.72 -12.31 4.58
CA ALA A 91 -3.46 -12.56 3.90
C ALA A 91 -3.67 -12.50 2.38
N LEU A 92 -2.85 -11.69 1.71
CA LEU A 92 -2.88 -11.50 0.26
C LEU A 92 -1.57 -11.97 -0.34
N ASP A 93 -1.65 -12.77 -1.38
CA ASP A 93 -0.50 -13.04 -2.24
C ASP A 93 -0.46 -11.99 -3.35
N ILE A 94 0.47 -11.08 -3.25
CA ILE A 94 0.75 -10.03 -4.23
C ILE A 94 2.13 -10.20 -4.87
N SER A 95 2.65 -11.44 -4.87
CA SER A 95 3.99 -11.78 -5.37
C SER A 95 4.20 -11.49 -6.87
N LYS A 96 3.12 -11.33 -7.64
CA LYS A 96 3.17 -10.96 -9.05
C LYS A 96 2.78 -9.50 -9.32
N ALA A 97 2.55 -8.72 -8.26
CA ALA A 97 2.15 -7.33 -8.41
C ALA A 97 3.19 -6.50 -9.19
N THR A 98 2.69 -5.61 -10.01
CA THR A 98 3.46 -4.55 -10.67
C THR A 98 2.98 -3.16 -10.24
N ASP A 99 1.74 -3.06 -9.77
CA ASP A 99 1.16 -1.82 -9.26
C ASP A 99 0.36 -2.07 -7.97
N CYS A 100 0.89 -1.56 -6.85
CA CYS A 100 0.28 -1.51 -5.53
C CYS A 100 0.07 -0.05 -5.08
N SER A 101 0.13 0.92 -6.01
CA SER A 101 0.00 2.33 -5.67
C SER A 101 -1.36 2.63 -5.05
N ASN A 102 -1.35 3.43 -3.99
CA ASN A 102 -2.55 3.78 -3.21
C ASN A 102 -3.37 2.57 -2.69
N MET A 103 -2.81 1.36 -2.63
CA MET A 103 -3.56 0.15 -2.31
C MET A 103 -4.41 0.29 -1.05
N PHE A 104 -3.88 0.92 -0.01
CA PHE A 104 -4.57 1.19 1.26
C PHE A 104 -4.75 2.70 1.54
N TYR A 105 -4.54 3.57 0.55
CA TYR A 105 -4.60 5.01 0.76
C TYR A 105 -5.88 5.46 1.47
N GLY A 106 -5.74 6.16 2.60
CA GLY A 106 -6.89 6.68 3.34
C GLY A 106 -7.80 5.64 4.01
N ALA A 107 -7.37 4.39 4.09
CA ALA A 107 -8.07 3.33 4.82
C ALA A 107 -7.89 3.53 6.33
N LYS A 108 -8.63 4.46 6.90
CA LYS A 108 -8.45 4.99 8.26
C LYS A 108 -8.83 4.02 9.37
N SER A 109 -9.53 2.94 9.07
CA SER A 109 -9.98 1.94 10.06
C SER A 109 -9.07 0.72 10.15
N ILE A 110 -8.14 0.54 9.21
CA ILE A 110 -7.18 -0.56 9.25
C ILE A 110 -6.23 -0.34 10.42
N ILE A 111 -6.13 -1.35 11.30
CA ILE A 111 -5.29 -1.33 12.49
C ILE A 111 -3.98 -2.08 12.25
N GLU A 112 -4.06 -3.15 11.48
CA GLU A 112 -2.97 -4.10 11.31
C GLU A 112 -2.94 -4.64 9.88
N ILE A 113 -1.75 -4.75 9.31
CA ILE A 113 -1.48 -5.43 8.06
C ILE A 113 -0.63 -6.66 8.37
N HIS A 114 -1.19 -7.83 8.08
CA HIS A 114 -0.43 -9.06 8.09
C HIS A 114 0.60 -9.06 6.95
N ARG A 115 1.53 -10.00 6.99
CA ARG A 115 2.57 -10.11 5.97
C ARG A 115 1.98 -10.09 4.56
N LEU A 116 2.41 -9.13 3.75
CA LEU A 116 2.10 -9.09 2.33
C LEU A 116 3.19 -9.86 1.57
N ASN A 117 2.79 -10.92 0.87
CA ASN A 117 3.70 -11.66 0.01
C ASN A 117 3.99 -10.84 -1.26
N MET A 118 4.94 -9.92 -1.15
CA MET A 118 5.33 -9.01 -2.24
C MET A 118 6.35 -9.68 -3.18
N PRO A 119 6.52 -9.17 -4.42
CA PRO A 119 7.54 -9.67 -5.33
C PRO A 119 8.92 -9.69 -4.67
N ALA A 120 9.59 -10.84 -4.77
CA ALA A 120 10.96 -11.01 -4.30
C ALA A 120 11.97 -10.57 -5.37
N ASN A 121 13.17 -10.23 -4.94
CA ASN A 121 14.31 -9.75 -5.75
C ASN A 121 14.64 -10.63 -6.98
N GLU A 122 14.24 -11.90 -6.96
CA GLU A 122 14.55 -12.85 -8.02
C GLU A 122 13.73 -12.61 -9.30
N SER A 123 12.61 -11.91 -9.20
CA SER A 123 11.70 -11.73 -10.34
C SER A 123 12.10 -10.62 -11.31
N LYS A 124 13.08 -9.77 -10.98
CA LYS A 124 13.45 -8.54 -11.71
C LYS A 124 12.25 -7.63 -12.04
N LYS A 125 11.13 -7.82 -11.34
CA LYS A 125 9.94 -7.00 -11.50
C LYS A 125 10.03 -5.77 -10.62
N THR A 126 9.73 -4.64 -11.21
CA THR A 126 9.57 -3.39 -10.49
C THR A 126 8.12 -3.26 -10.02
N VAL A 127 7.92 -2.77 -8.81
CA VAL A 127 6.60 -2.58 -8.22
C VAL A 127 6.40 -1.10 -7.89
N ASN A 128 5.30 -0.53 -8.31
CA ASN A 128 4.92 0.81 -7.91
C ASN A 128 4.18 0.74 -6.55
N CYS A 129 4.81 1.23 -5.48
CA CYS A 129 4.21 1.31 -4.14
C CYS A 129 3.91 2.77 -3.72
N ALA A 130 3.71 3.68 -4.70
CA ALA A 130 3.42 5.09 -4.42
C ALA A 130 2.24 5.23 -3.46
N ALA A 131 2.44 5.95 -2.35
CA ALA A 131 1.41 6.25 -1.36
C ALA A 131 0.62 5.03 -0.86
N MET A 132 1.22 3.82 -0.87
CA MET A 132 0.53 2.54 -0.62
C MET A 132 -0.27 2.54 0.68
N PHE A 133 0.27 3.09 1.76
CA PHE A 133 -0.38 3.20 3.08
C PHE A 133 -0.67 4.66 3.48
N SER A 134 -0.47 5.62 2.58
CA SER A 134 -0.65 7.03 2.94
C SER A 134 -2.02 7.30 3.55
N LYS A 135 -2.04 8.09 4.63
CA LYS A 135 -3.24 8.45 5.40
C LYS A 135 -3.96 7.28 6.09
N CYS A 136 -3.28 6.15 6.32
CA CYS A 136 -3.78 5.08 7.20
C CYS A 136 -3.56 5.48 8.67
N SER A 137 -4.35 6.42 9.16
CA SER A 137 -4.10 7.06 10.46
C SER A 137 -4.28 6.15 11.68
N SER A 138 -5.04 5.05 11.57
CA SER A 138 -5.21 4.06 12.65
C SER A 138 -4.28 2.84 12.52
N LEU A 139 -3.49 2.75 11.45
CA LEU A 139 -2.58 1.63 11.25
C LEU A 139 -1.46 1.66 12.28
N THR A 140 -1.38 0.64 13.13
CA THR A 140 -0.40 0.50 14.21
C THR A 140 0.74 -0.45 13.88
N THR A 141 0.47 -1.48 13.06
CA THR A 141 1.41 -2.58 12.83
C THR A 141 1.41 -3.07 11.38
N ILE A 142 2.61 -3.27 10.85
CA ILE A 142 2.86 -3.99 9.59
C ILE A 142 3.85 -5.12 9.90
N HIS A 143 3.38 -6.39 9.86
CA HIS A 143 4.13 -7.57 10.31
C HIS A 143 5.25 -8.03 9.37
N GLY A 144 5.38 -7.45 8.21
CA GLY A 144 6.45 -7.74 7.26
C GLY A 144 6.12 -7.17 5.89
N ILE A 145 7.03 -6.38 5.37
CA ILE A 145 6.88 -5.81 4.03
C ILE A 145 8.22 -5.82 3.32
N ASN A 146 8.22 -6.35 2.08
CA ASN A 146 9.38 -6.32 1.21
C ASN A 146 9.23 -5.19 0.19
N LEU A 147 10.03 -4.14 0.32
CA LEU A 147 10.04 -3.00 -0.58
C LEU A 147 11.24 -2.99 -1.53
N SER A 148 11.99 -4.12 -1.64
CA SER A 148 13.21 -4.22 -2.44
C SER A 148 13.00 -3.88 -3.92
N GLU A 149 11.82 -4.15 -4.47
CA GLU A 149 11.47 -3.88 -5.87
C GLU A 149 10.66 -2.60 -6.06
N ASN A 150 10.48 -1.81 -4.99
CA ASN A 150 9.77 -0.52 -5.11
C ASN A 150 10.54 0.45 -6.00
N THR A 151 9.83 1.04 -6.95
CA THR A 151 10.34 2.07 -7.86
C THR A 151 9.70 3.44 -7.64
N SER A 152 8.82 3.55 -6.64
CA SER A 152 8.11 4.80 -6.36
C SER A 152 8.97 5.78 -5.57
N TYR A 153 8.94 7.03 -5.99
CA TYR A 153 9.52 8.16 -5.27
C TYR A 153 8.52 8.84 -4.30
N SER A 154 7.28 8.38 -4.27
CA SER A 154 6.24 8.92 -3.38
C SER A 154 6.21 8.14 -2.07
N ASN A 155 6.25 8.87 -0.96
CA ASN A 155 6.28 8.32 0.38
C ASN A 155 5.06 7.41 0.68
N PRO A 156 5.27 6.10 0.88
CA PRO A 156 4.17 5.17 1.15
C PRO A 156 3.56 5.30 2.54
N PHE A 157 4.24 5.94 3.50
CA PHE A 157 3.83 5.98 4.92
C PHE A 157 3.39 7.37 5.40
N SER A 158 3.20 8.35 4.50
CA SER A 158 2.74 9.69 4.89
C SER A 158 1.37 9.64 5.55
N GLY A 159 1.22 10.30 6.70
CA GLY A 159 -0.03 10.31 7.46
C GLY A 159 -0.35 9.01 8.21
N CYS A 160 0.60 8.09 8.36
CA CYS A 160 0.47 6.91 9.22
C CYS A 160 0.76 7.26 10.68
N THR A 161 -0.04 8.14 11.26
CA THR A 161 0.23 8.78 12.56
C THR A 161 0.13 7.85 13.78
N SER A 162 -0.30 6.61 13.59
CA SER A 162 -0.32 5.58 14.63
C SER A 162 0.68 4.44 14.40
N LEU A 163 1.44 4.45 13.27
CA LEU A 163 2.31 3.33 12.91
C LEU A 163 3.52 3.28 13.85
N ALA A 164 3.48 2.30 14.76
CA ALA A 164 4.52 2.06 15.75
C ALA A 164 5.41 0.86 15.38
N ASN A 165 4.82 -0.19 14.83
CA ASN A 165 5.51 -1.45 14.56
C ASN A 165 5.56 -1.74 13.07
N ILE A 166 6.78 -1.85 12.52
CA ILE A 166 7.01 -2.26 11.15
C ILE A 166 8.25 -3.14 11.06
N THR A 167 8.13 -4.25 10.33
CA THR A 167 9.27 -5.10 9.99
C THR A 167 9.54 -4.98 8.50
N ILE A 168 10.74 -4.55 8.13
CA ILE A 168 11.17 -4.50 6.72
C ILE A 168 11.84 -5.82 6.38
N GLU A 169 11.32 -6.47 5.35
CA GLU A 169 11.91 -7.66 4.74
C GLU A 169 12.65 -7.26 3.46
N GLY A 170 13.87 -7.78 3.27
CA GLY A 170 14.71 -7.41 2.12
C GLY A 170 15.45 -6.09 2.30
N VAL A 171 15.62 -5.31 1.23
CA VAL A 171 16.43 -4.09 1.24
C VAL A 171 15.62 -2.85 0.84
N LEU A 172 15.96 -1.72 1.46
CA LEU A 172 15.47 -0.41 1.08
C LEU A 172 16.47 0.27 0.14
N LYS A 173 16.05 0.50 -1.11
CA LYS A 173 16.88 1.13 -2.15
C LYS A 173 16.88 2.65 -2.02
N ILE A 174 17.94 3.27 -2.53
CA ILE A 174 18.05 4.72 -2.65
C ILE A 174 16.99 5.29 -3.61
N GLY A 175 16.65 6.57 -3.44
CA GLY A 175 15.77 7.29 -4.36
C GLY A 175 14.27 7.01 -4.21
N CYS A 176 13.87 6.14 -3.29
CA CYS A 176 12.44 5.78 -3.12
C CYS A 176 11.68 6.70 -2.15
N GLY A 177 12.33 7.76 -1.62
CA GLY A 177 11.66 8.79 -0.83
C GLY A 177 10.96 8.28 0.43
N TYR A 178 11.57 7.33 1.15
CA TYR A 178 11.00 6.84 2.41
C TYR A 178 11.06 7.92 3.49
N SER A 179 9.89 8.23 4.06
CA SER A 179 9.78 9.11 5.21
C SER A 179 8.85 8.49 6.24
N PHE A 180 9.33 8.46 7.49
CA PHE A 180 8.61 7.97 8.66
C PHE A 180 8.44 9.05 9.73
N GLN A 181 8.63 10.33 9.36
CA GLN A 181 8.61 11.45 10.32
C GLN A 181 7.30 11.60 11.09
N GLU A 182 6.16 11.13 10.49
CA GLU A 182 4.85 11.20 11.11
C GLU A 182 4.48 9.88 11.83
N CYS A 183 5.34 8.85 11.76
CA CYS A 183 5.12 7.53 12.35
C CYS A 183 5.79 7.47 13.73
N PRO A 184 5.07 7.16 14.82
CA PRO A 184 5.65 7.04 16.16
C PRO A 184 6.36 5.69 16.38
N LEU A 185 7.35 5.37 15.53
CA LEU A 185 7.99 4.06 15.47
C LEU A 185 8.61 3.62 16.80
N THR A 186 8.53 2.32 17.11
CA THR A 186 9.31 1.71 18.18
C THR A 186 10.79 1.63 17.80
N HIS A 187 11.66 1.46 18.80
CA HIS A 187 13.10 1.28 18.58
C HIS A 187 13.40 0.09 17.68
N ASP A 188 12.72 -1.05 17.88
CA ASP A 188 12.89 -2.26 17.06
C ASP A 188 12.51 -2.01 15.60
N SER A 189 11.46 -1.23 15.35
CA SER A 189 11.06 -0.83 14.01
C SER A 189 12.09 0.07 13.34
N LEU A 190 12.66 1.01 14.08
CA LEU A 190 13.75 1.85 13.59
C LEU A 190 14.97 1.02 13.21
N MET A 191 15.36 0.06 14.05
CA MET A 191 16.46 -0.84 13.76
C MET A 191 16.17 -1.77 12.57
N SER A 192 14.93 -2.23 12.41
CA SER A 192 14.52 -3.00 11.23
C SER A 192 14.71 -2.18 9.94
N ILE A 193 14.32 -0.89 9.96
CA ILE A 193 14.48 0.02 8.81
C ILE A 193 15.98 0.26 8.54
N ILE A 194 16.77 0.63 9.56
CA ILE A 194 18.20 0.93 9.42
C ILE A 194 18.96 -0.28 8.88
N ASN A 195 18.66 -1.47 9.41
CA ASN A 195 19.32 -2.70 8.96
C ASN A 195 18.97 -3.06 7.51
N ALA A 196 17.77 -2.71 7.04
CA ALA A 196 17.32 -2.93 5.67
C ALA A 196 17.93 -1.96 4.64
N LEU A 197 18.56 -0.86 5.06
CA LEU A 197 19.17 0.10 4.13
C LEU A 197 20.27 -0.56 3.28
N VAL A 198 20.20 -0.39 1.96
CA VAL A 198 21.27 -0.82 1.05
C VAL A 198 22.52 0.03 1.26
N THR A 199 23.71 -0.56 1.17
CA THR A 199 24.96 0.21 1.15
C THR A 199 25.08 0.96 -0.17
N THR A 200 25.43 2.24 -0.11
CA THR A 200 25.52 3.12 -1.29
C THR A 200 26.68 4.12 -1.18
N THR A 201 27.21 4.52 -2.33
CA THR A 201 28.12 5.67 -2.46
C THR A 201 27.41 6.91 -2.98
N ALA A 202 26.08 6.83 -3.23
CA ALA A 202 25.29 7.99 -3.62
C ALA A 202 25.25 9.00 -2.47
N THR A 203 25.13 10.29 -2.82
CA THR A 203 25.06 11.40 -1.88
C THR A 203 23.84 12.26 -2.11
N GLY A 204 23.49 13.09 -1.14
CA GLY A 204 22.39 14.04 -1.23
C GLY A 204 21.03 13.41 -0.93
N SER A 205 19.97 13.94 -1.56
CA SER A 205 18.58 13.53 -1.26
C SER A 205 18.25 12.10 -1.63
N SER A 206 19.03 11.47 -2.51
CA SER A 206 18.79 10.10 -2.96
C SER A 206 19.14 9.05 -1.89
N SER A 207 20.01 9.37 -0.95
CA SER A 207 20.38 8.51 0.19
C SER A 207 19.95 9.10 1.54
N LYS A 208 18.83 9.84 1.54
CA LYS A 208 18.24 10.42 2.74
C LYS A 208 17.06 9.58 3.22
N LEU A 209 17.08 9.21 4.51
CA LEU A 209 15.97 8.61 5.22
C LEU A 209 15.41 9.62 6.21
N THR A 210 14.14 10.01 6.05
CA THR A 210 13.50 10.99 6.93
C THR A 210 12.76 10.27 8.06
N LEU A 211 13.31 10.35 9.28
CA LEU A 211 12.73 9.76 10.50
C LEU A 211 11.99 10.76 11.35
N GLY A 212 12.43 12.05 11.32
CA GLY A 212 11.94 13.11 12.19
C GLY A 212 12.54 13.06 13.60
N ALA A 213 12.54 14.22 14.28
CA ALA A 213 13.25 14.40 15.55
C ALA A 213 12.85 13.40 16.65
N THR A 214 11.56 13.06 16.75
CA THR A 214 11.05 12.13 17.77
C THR A 214 11.60 10.72 17.60
N ASN A 215 11.76 10.23 16.37
CA ASN A 215 12.31 8.92 16.10
C ASN A 215 13.84 8.92 16.23
N LEU A 216 14.49 9.98 15.74
CA LEU A 216 15.94 10.13 15.89
C LEU A 216 16.39 10.15 17.36
N ALA A 217 15.61 10.76 18.24
CA ALA A 217 15.90 10.81 19.68
C ALA A 217 15.85 9.42 20.38
N LYS A 218 15.33 8.40 19.71
CA LYS A 218 15.30 7.02 20.20
C LYS A 218 16.54 6.20 19.84
N LEU A 219 17.38 6.72 18.94
CA LEU A 219 18.57 6.04 18.44
C LEU A 219 19.81 6.50 19.19
N THR A 220 20.72 5.59 19.44
CA THR A 220 22.07 5.89 19.94
C THR A 220 22.97 6.38 18.80
N ALA A 221 24.10 6.98 19.15
CA ALA A 221 25.10 7.43 18.17
C ALA A 221 25.64 6.24 17.34
N ASP A 222 25.84 5.08 17.96
CA ASP A 222 26.33 3.89 17.28
C ASP A 222 25.31 3.35 16.26
N GLU A 223 24.03 3.41 16.57
CA GLU A 223 22.93 2.99 15.67
C GLU A 223 22.79 3.94 14.48
N ILE A 224 22.95 5.25 14.71
CA ILE A 224 23.00 6.25 13.63
C ILE A 224 24.20 5.97 12.72
N ALA A 225 25.37 5.66 13.31
CA ALA A 225 26.59 5.35 12.57
C ALA A 225 26.43 4.11 11.64
N ILE A 226 25.53 3.16 11.96
CA ILE A 226 25.22 2.04 11.05
C ILE A 226 24.66 2.56 9.73
N ALA A 227 23.69 3.50 9.76
CA ALA A 227 23.11 4.08 8.55
C ALA A 227 24.13 4.93 7.78
N GLU A 228 24.93 5.74 8.49
CA GLU A 228 26.00 6.56 7.93
C GLU A 228 27.09 5.70 7.26
N GLY A 229 27.47 4.58 7.90
CA GLY A 229 28.41 3.60 7.34
C GLY A 229 27.89 2.91 6.06
N LYS A 230 26.57 2.91 5.86
CA LYS A 230 25.93 2.47 4.60
C LYS A 230 25.78 3.62 3.59
N GLY A 231 26.22 4.83 3.89
CA GLY A 231 26.15 6.01 3.03
C GLY A 231 24.81 6.76 3.10
N TRP A 232 24.01 6.55 4.17
CA TRP A 232 22.73 7.24 4.35
C TRP A 232 22.82 8.38 5.34
N THR A 233 22.04 9.42 5.08
CA THR A 233 21.81 10.53 6.03
C THR A 233 20.46 10.35 6.68
N LEU A 234 20.40 10.30 8.01
CA LEU A 234 19.16 10.30 8.78
C LEU A 234 18.74 11.74 9.09
N ALA A 235 17.44 12.07 8.95
CA ALA A 235 16.89 13.41 9.18
C ALA A 235 15.51 13.40 9.83
#